data_91cde45026a3499d4469cb6707bd565e
#
_entry.id   91cde45026a3499d4469cb6707bd565e
#
_cell.length_a   1.000
_cell.length_b   1.000
_cell.length_c   1.000
_cell.angle_alpha   90.00
_cell.angle_beta   90.00
_cell.angle_gamma   90.00
#
_symmetry.space_group_name_H-M   'P 1'
#
loop_
_entity.id
_entity.type
_entity.pdbx_description
1 polymer ?
#
loop_
_entity_poly.entity_id
_entity_poly.type
_entity_poly.pdbx_seq_one_letter_code
_entity_poly.pdbx_strand_id
1 'polypeptide(L)'
;MPLVAIGRCRQDLSWLANEPDSWIWHGIGEDETAPAVKKLNDLNEDGNWHPFGYQNFVELLDDPDAPCELFNKIYLRGGAKSMAQFWRKQREEGLNHVIINFKPTKRPIADCLADMEKYVFPEVNKD
;
A
#
# COMPACT_ATOMS: atom_id res chain seq x y z
N MET A 1 21.23 3.92 -10.69
CA MET A 1 20.07 4.72 -10.21
C MET A 1 18.82 3.85 -10.27
N PRO A 2 18.12 3.66 -9.16
CA PRO A 2 16.88 2.86 -9.16
C PRO A 2 15.78 3.51 -10.00
N LEU A 3 15.01 2.68 -10.71
CA LEU A 3 13.88 3.10 -11.52
C LEU A 3 12.58 2.61 -10.90
N VAL A 4 11.69 3.53 -10.55
CA VAL A 4 10.37 3.21 -10.01
C VAL A 4 9.31 3.48 -11.06
N ALA A 5 8.59 2.44 -11.48
CA ALA A 5 7.46 2.60 -12.38
C ALA A 5 6.20 2.95 -11.58
N ILE A 6 5.46 3.96 -12.04
CA ILE A 6 4.19 4.37 -11.44
C ILE A 6 3.09 4.13 -12.47
N GLY A 7 2.06 3.38 -12.09
CA GLY A 7 1.02 2.96 -13.02
C GLY A 7 1.54 1.92 -14.00
N ARG A 8 0.85 1.73 -15.10
CA ARG A 8 1.19 0.69 -16.08
C ARG A 8 2.27 1.11 -17.07
N CYS A 9 2.59 2.39 -17.18
CA CYS A 9 3.58 2.91 -18.13
C CYS A 9 3.33 2.44 -19.57
N ARG A 10 2.09 2.12 -19.92
CA ARG A 10 1.68 1.49 -21.21
C ARG A 10 2.37 0.15 -21.47
N GLN A 11 2.82 -0.52 -20.40
CA GLN A 11 3.49 -1.81 -20.48
C GLN A 11 2.61 -2.94 -19.95
N ASP A 12 2.97 -4.17 -20.26
CA ASP A 12 2.29 -5.34 -19.70
C ASP A 12 2.89 -5.70 -18.32
N LEU A 13 2.25 -6.65 -17.65
CA LEU A 13 2.70 -7.09 -16.33
C LEU A 13 4.06 -7.78 -16.36
N SER A 14 4.41 -8.45 -17.46
CA SER A 14 5.72 -9.07 -17.60
C SER A 14 6.84 -8.03 -17.57
N TRP A 15 6.65 -6.91 -18.27
CA TRP A 15 7.59 -5.80 -18.22
C TRP A 15 7.72 -5.24 -16.80
N LEU A 16 6.58 -5.02 -16.12
CA LEU A 16 6.55 -4.50 -14.75
C LEU A 16 7.20 -5.44 -13.74
N ALA A 17 7.14 -6.75 -13.98
CA ALA A 17 7.75 -7.75 -13.11
C ALA A 17 9.27 -7.84 -13.26
N ASN A 18 9.86 -7.32 -14.35
CA ASN A 18 11.26 -7.55 -14.69
C ASN A 18 12.10 -6.29 -14.90
N GLU A 19 11.55 -5.24 -15.51
CA GLU A 19 12.36 -4.09 -15.94
C GLU A 19 12.56 -3.01 -14.88
N PRO A 20 11.50 -2.47 -14.22
CA PRO A 20 11.74 -1.47 -13.18
C PRO A 20 12.25 -2.12 -11.89
N ASP A 21 12.99 -1.37 -11.10
CA ASP A 21 13.44 -1.83 -9.78
C ASP A 21 12.28 -2.02 -8.81
N SER A 22 11.25 -1.18 -8.92
CA SER A 22 10.00 -1.33 -8.15
C SER A 22 8.81 -0.79 -8.93
N TRP A 23 7.61 -1.21 -8.52
CA TRP A 23 6.37 -0.79 -9.16
C TRP A 23 5.37 -0.28 -8.12
N ILE A 24 4.76 0.87 -8.39
CA ILE A 24 3.70 1.47 -7.59
C ILE A 24 2.43 1.57 -8.43
N TRP A 25 1.39 0.86 -8.00
CA TRP A 25 0.09 0.91 -8.62
C TRP A 25 -0.81 1.96 -7.95
N HIS A 26 -1.86 2.39 -8.64
CA HIS A 26 -2.78 3.43 -8.11
C HIS A 26 -3.58 2.97 -6.90
N GLY A 27 -3.93 1.70 -6.86
CA GLY A 27 -4.69 1.09 -5.79
C GLY A 27 -5.28 -0.23 -6.26
N ILE A 28 -5.51 -1.13 -5.32
CA ILE A 28 -6.10 -2.44 -5.60
C ILE A 28 -7.13 -2.78 -4.52
N GLY A 29 -8.07 -3.64 -4.86
CA GLY A 29 -9.07 -4.12 -3.90
C GLY A 29 -8.43 -4.94 -2.79
N GLU A 30 -9.09 -5.01 -1.65
CA GLU A 30 -8.59 -5.69 -0.45
C GLU A 30 -8.15 -7.13 -0.72
N ASP A 31 -8.90 -7.84 -1.56
CA ASP A 31 -8.62 -9.25 -1.87
C ASP A 31 -7.78 -9.45 -3.15
N GLU A 32 -7.26 -8.38 -3.72
CA GLU A 32 -6.49 -8.42 -4.97
C GLU A 32 -4.97 -8.45 -4.77
N THR A 33 -4.47 -8.18 -3.57
CA THR A 33 -3.02 -8.07 -3.30
C THR A 33 -2.31 -9.42 -3.50
N ALA A 34 -2.78 -10.47 -2.85
CA ALA A 34 -2.15 -11.78 -2.97
C ALA A 34 -2.14 -12.30 -4.41
N PRO A 35 -3.25 -12.23 -5.18
CA PRO A 35 -3.22 -12.61 -6.60
C PRO A 35 -2.27 -11.77 -7.44
N ALA A 36 -2.18 -10.46 -7.18
CA ALA A 36 -1.27 -9.57 -7.93
C ALA A 36 0.19 -9.92 -7.67
N VAL A 37 0.56 -10.12 -6.41
CA VAL A 37 1.92 -10.52 -6.02
C VAL A 37 2.29 -11.86 -6.64
N LYS A 38 1.38 -12.83 -6.58
CA LYS A 38 1.59 -14.15 -7.19
C LYS A 38 1.86 -14.02 -8.68
N LYS A 39 1.07 -13.23 -9.38
CA LYS A 39 1.24 -13.04 -10.83
C LYS A 39 2.56 -12.37 -11.17
N LEU A 40 2.97 -11.36 -10.41
CA LEU A 40 4.27 -10.71 -10.60
C LEU A 40 5.42 -11.71 -10.37
N ASN A 41 5.34 -12.52 -9.34
CA ASN A 41 6.34 -13.54 -9.06
C ASN A 41 6.41 -14.60 -10.17
N ASP A 42 5.26 -15.02 -10.69
CA ASP A 42 5.19 -16.00 -11.77
C ASP A 42 5.80 -15.45 -13.08
N LEU A 43 5.68 -14.15 -13.32
CA LEU A 43 6.20 -13.47 -14.50
C LEU A 43 7.66 -13.04 -14.36
N ASN A 44 8.20 -13.00 -13.15
CA ASN A 44 9.58 -12.61 -12.91
C ASN A 44 10.55 -13.64 -13.49
N GLU A 45 11.50 -13.17 -14.30
CA GLU A 45 12.48 -14.02 -14.99
C GLU A 45 13.91 -13.80 -14.50
N ASP A 46 14.20 -12.65 -13.90
CA ASP A 46 15.56 -12.29 -13.48
C ASP A 46 15.94 -12.80 -12.09
N GLY A 47 14.98 -13.29 -11.31
CA GLY A 47 15.20 -13.78 -9.95
C GLY A 47 15.50 -12.69 -8.92
N ASN A 48 15.47 -11.43 -9.31
CA ASN A 48 15.68 -10.31 -8.41
C ASN A 48 14.39 -9.91 -7.71
N TRP A 49 14.53 -9.28 -6.55
CA TRP A 49 13.40 -8.70 -5.84
C TRP A 49 13.00 -7.37 -6.46
N HIS A 50 11.76 -7.29 -6.91
CA HIS A 50 11.15 -6.07 -7.44
C HIS A 50 10.00 -5.67 -6.52
N PRO A 51 10.21 -4.73 -5.56
CA PRO A 51 9.17 -4.32 -4.63
C PRO A 51 7.91 -3.85 -5.33
N PHE A 52 6.76 -4.24 -4.80
CA PHE A 52 5.46 -3.84 -5.28
C PHE A 52 4.71 -3.09 -4.20
N GLY A 53 4.09 -1.98 -4.57
CA GLY A 53 3.28 -1.18 -3.68
C GLY A 53 2.15 -0.46 -4.39
N TYR A 54 1.38 0.27 -3.63
CA TYR A 54 0.30 1.09 -4.15
C TYR A 54 0.15 2.36 -3.32
N GLN A 55 -0.76 3.25 -3.73
CA GLN A 55 -1.09 4.44 -2.97
C GLN A 55 -2.53 4.37 -2.45
N ASN A 56 -2.75 4.99 -1.31
CA ASN A 56 -4.08 5.25 -0.78
C ASN A 56 -4.24 6.75 -0.50
N PHE A 57 -5.39 7.30 -0.90
CA PHE A 57 -5.90 8.52 -0.29
C PHE A 57 -6.49 8.13 1.05
N VAL A 58 -6.06 8.77 2.12
CA VAL A 58 -6.42 8.37 3.47
C VAL A 58 -7.24 9.45 4.16
N GLU A 59 -8.43 9.07 4.61
CA GLU A 59 -9.22 9.86 5.54
C GLU A 59 -9.07 9.23 6.93
N LEU A 60 -8.16 9.78 7.73
CA LEU A 60 -7.86 9.28 9.06
C LEU A 60 -8.81 9.90 10.08
N LEU A 61 -9.60 9.06 10.72
CA LEU A 61 -10.58 9.48 11.72
C LEU A 61 -9.93 9.64 13.10
N ASP A 62 -10.55 10.46 13.98
CA ASP A 62 -10.05 10.71 15.34
C ASP A 62 -10.05 9.43 16.19
N ASP A 63 -11.08 8.59 16.07
CA ASP A 63 -11.17 7.35 16.82
C ASP A 63 -10.26 6.29 16.18
N PRO A 64 -9.18 5.87 16.88
CA PRO A 64 -8.26 4.87 16.33
C PRO A 64 -8.92 3.50 16.08
N ASP A 65 -10.01 3.20 16.74
CA ASP A 65 -10.74 1.94 16.58
C ASP A 65 -11.86 2.01 15.53
N ALA A 66 -12.08 3.17 14.89
CA ALA A 66 -13.09 3.29 13.84
C ALA A 66 -12.83 2.29 12.72
N PRO A 67 -13.86 1.55 12.26
CA PRO A 67 -13.69 0.55 11.21
C PRO A 67 -13.08 1.13 9.93
N CYS A 68 -12.26 0.32 9.27
CA CYS A 68 -11.57 0.71 8.05
C CYS A 68 -12.36 0.22 6.83
N GLU A 69 -12.61 1.12 5.88
CA GLU A 69 -13.31 0.82 4.63
C GLU A 69 -12.51 1.35 3.44
N LEU A 70 -12.45 0.54 2.38
CA LEU A 70 -11.78 0.91 1.14
C LEU A 70 -12.82 1.21 0.06
N PHE A 71 -12.75 2.42 -0.51
CA PHE A 71 -13.66 2.87 -1.57
C PHE A 71 -12.89 3.01 -2.88
N ASN A 72 -13.48 2.50 -3.96
CA ASN A 72 -12.92 2.60 -5.31
C ASN A 72 -11.45 2.13 -5.42
N LYS A 73 -11.04 1.19 -4.57
CA LYS A 73 -9.69 0.61 -4.54
C LYS A 73 -8.57 1.58 -4.16
N ILE A 74 -8.88 2.84 -3.84
CA ILE A 74 -7.85 3.85 -3.60
C ILE A 74 -8.10 4.73 -2.37
N TYR A 75 -9.35 4.90 -1.96
CA TYR A 75 -9.73 5.76 -0.85
C TYR A 75 -9.96 4.93 0.41
N LEU A 76 -9.08 5.08 1.40
CA LEU A 76 -9.15 4.34 2.66
C LEU A 76 -9.59 5.27 3.79
N ARG A 77 -10.69 4.91 4.46
CA ARG A 77 -11.26 5.68 5.56
C ARG A 77 -11.34 4.83 6.81
N GLY A 78 -10.88 5.35 7.93
CA GLY A 78 -10.96 4.64 9.21
C GLY A 78 -10.03 5.21 10.26
N GLY A 79 -9.91 4.49 11.38
CA GLY A 79 -9.00 4.82 12.46
C GLY A 79 -7.61 4.21 12.28
N ALA A 80 -6.62 4.75 12.99
CA ALA A 80 -5.22 4.33 12.83
C ALA A 80 -4.98 2.87 13.18
N LYS A 81 -5.62 2.34 14.21
CA LYS A 81 -5.48 0.91 14.58
C LYS A 81 -6.07 -0.01 13.52
N SER A 82 -7.23 0.35 13.00
CA SER A 82 -7.90 -0.43 11.94
C SER A 82 -7.09 -0.41 10.65
N MET A 83 -6.50 0.73 10.30
CA MET A 83 -5.60 0.85 9.14
C MET A 83 -4.32 0.04 9.34
N ALA A 84 -3.77 0.03 10.55
CA ALA A 84 -2.59 -0.80 10.86
C ALA A 84 -2.86 -2.28 10.57
N GLN A 85 -4.03 -2.78 10.98
CA GLN A 85 -4.42 -4.17 10.70
C GLN A 85 -4.65 -4.41 9.20
N PHE A 86 -5.27 -3.46 8.51
CA PHE A 86 -5.48 -3.53 7.07
C PHE A 86 -4.14 -3.65 6.32
N TRP A 87 -3.21 -2.74 6.57
CA TRP A 87 -1.90 -2.77 5.90
C TRP A 87 -1.02 -3.93 6.37
N ARG A 88 -1.14 -4.37 7.61
CA ARG A 88 -0.46 -5.57 8.10
C ARG A 88 -0.86 -6.81 7.30
N LYS A 89 -2.15 -6.99 7.08
CA LYS A 89 -2.67 -8.07 6.24
C LYS A 89 -2.11 -7.97 4.82
N GLN A 90 -2.10 -6.78 4.24
CA GLN A 90 -1.56 -6.56 2.90
C GLN A 90 -0.06 -6.91 2.83
N ARG A 91 0.69 -6.55 3.86
CA ARG A 91 2.10 -6.94 3.96
C ARG A 91 2.28 -8.47 3.99
N GLU A 92 1.47 -9.15 4.76
CA GLU A 92 1.49 -10.62 4.83
C GLU A 92 1.15 -11.27 3.49
N GLU A 93 0.38 -10.60 2.66
CA GLU A 93 0.05 -11.03 1.30
C GLU A 93 1.11 -10.65 0.26
N GLY A 94 2.17 -9.97 0.67
CA GLY A 94 3.31 -9.66 -0.20
C GLY A 94 3.48 -8.21 -0.61
N LEU A 95 2.66 -7.30 -0.10
CA LEU A 95 2.82 -5.86 -0.34
C LEU A 95 4.09 -5.36 0.35
N ASN A 96 4.88 -4.55 -0.34
CA ASN A 96 6.17 -4.08 0.17
C ASN A 96 6.13 -2.64 0.67
N HIS A 97 5.29 -1.80 0.08
CA HIS A 97 5.17 -0.39 0.50
C HIS A 97 3.80 0.19 0.14
N VAL A 98 3.42 1.22 0.89
CA VAL A 98 2.20 2.01 0.65
C VAL A 98 2.58 3.48 0.66
N ILE A 99 2.12 4.21 -0.33
CA ILE A 99 2.19 5.67 -0.35
C ILE A 99 0.88 6.19 0.24
N ILE A 100 0.98 7.00 1.28
CA ILE A 100 -0.18 7.55 1.99
C ILE A 100 -0.33 9.02 1.62
N ASN A 101 -1.51 9.39 1.15
CA ASN A 101 -1.87 10.78 0.86
C ASN A 101 -3.00 11.21 1.80
N PHE A 102 -2.71 12.09 2.75
CA PHE A 102 -3.67 12.56 3.75
C PHE A 102 -4.59 13.68 3.26
N LYS A 103 -4.57 14.01 1.98
CA LYS A 103 -5.41 15.10 1.45
C LYS A 103 -6.88 15.04 1.88
N PRO A 104 -7.54 13.86 1.93
CA PRO A 104 -8.93 13.79 2.40
C PRO A 104 -9.13 14.01 3.89
N THR A 105 -8.06 13.90 4.69
CA THR A 105 -8.16 14.01 6.15
C THR A 105 -8.34 15.46 6.57
N LYS A 106 -9.28 15.69 7.50
CA LYS A 106 -9.58 17.04 8.03
C LYS A 106 -8.80 17.38 9.30
N ARG A 107 -8.05 16.42 9.82
CA ARG A 107 -7.23 16.57 11.02
C ARG A 107 -5.91 17.30 10.69
N PRO A 108 -5.29 17.99 11.66
CA PRO A 108 -3.95 18.52 11.49
C PRO A 108 -2.96 17.40 11.12
N ILE A 109 -2.05 17.67 10.18
CA ILE A 109 -1.08 16.66 9.73
C ILE A 109 -0.20 16.13 10.88
N ALA A 110 0.13 16.98 11.85
CA ALA A 110 0.90 16.56 13.01
C ALA A 110 0.20 15.46 13.81
N ASP A 111 -1.12 15.54 13.96
CA ASP A 111 -1.92 14.52 14.64
C ASP A 111 -1.97 13.21 13.83
N CYS A 112 -2.06 13.31 12.51
CA CYS A 112 -2.00 12.16 11.64
C CYS A 112 -0.66 11.43 11.75
N LEU A 113 0.43 12.16 11.72
CA LEU A 113 1.78 11.59 11.86
C LEU A 113 1.99 10.96 13.25
N ALA A 114 1.46 11.59 14.29
CA ALA A 114 1.51 11.02 15.64
C ALA A 114 0.77 9.68 15.73
N ASP A 115 -0.39 9.58 15.10
CA ASP A 115 -1.15 8.32 15.04
C ASP A 115 -0.43 7.25 14.21
N MET A 116 0.22 7.64 13.11
CA MET A 116 1.04 6.72 12.30
C MET A 116 2.18 6.15 13.15
N GLU A 117 2.90 7.02 13.86
CA GLU A 117 4.02 6.61 14.71
C GLU A 117 3.57 5.71 15.86
N LYS A 118 2.43 6.02 16.47
CA LYS A 118 1.92 5.29 17.64
C LYS A 118 1.28 3.95 17.29
N TYR A 119 0.48 3.90 16.23
CA TYR A 119 -0.38 2.74 15.94
C TYR A 119 0.00 1.97 14.69
N VAL A 120 0.48 2.66 13.66
CA VAL A 120 0.66 2.02 12.35
C VAL A 120 2.07 1.45 12.19
N PHE A 121 3.10 2.28 12.35
CA PHE A 121 4.48 1.84 12.09
C PHE A 121 4.91 0.65 12.95
N PRO A 122 4.60 0.60 14.27
CA PRO A 122 4.97 -0.57 15.06
C PRO A 122 4.31 -1.86 14.57
N GLU A 123 3.08 -1.78 14.09
CA GLU A 123 2.33 -2.95 13.64
C GLU A 123 2.76 -3.43 12.25
N VAL A 124 2.90 -2.51 11.29
CA VAL A 124 3.25 -2.87 9.91
C VAL A 124 4.72 -3.27 9.74
N ASN A 125 5.60 -2.80 10.62
CA ASN A 125 7.02 -3.13 10.59
C ASN A 125 7.41 -4.29 11.52
N LYS A 126 6.48 -4.84 12.24
CA LYS A 126 6.68 -5.97 13.15
C LYS A 126 6.97 -7.25 12.35
N ASP A 127 7.99 -7.95 12.76
CA ASP A 127 8.37 -9.24 12.16
C ASP A 127 7.42 -10.37 12.55
#